data_ab35aedea7224b56e04aa77828d8fd35
#
_entry.id   ab35aedea7224b56e04aa77828d8fd35
#
_cell.length_a   1.000
_cell.length_b   1.000
_cell.length_c   1.000
_cell.angle_alpha   90.00
_cell.angle_beta   90.00
_cell.angle_gamma   90.00
#
_symmetry.space_group_name_H-M   'P 1'
#
loop_
_entity.id
_entity.type
_entity.pdbx_description
1 polymer ?
#
loop_
_entity_poly.entity_id
_entity_poly.type
_entity_poly.pdbx_seq_one_letter_code
_entity_poly.pdbx_strand_id
1 'polypeptide(L)'
;MVFVIFSRTKALVRRCWDAMAFCLPSDDLLTFNTFRIIVFLFSYYSCTGQAQAYAPPWTFNPPESIRVLKQTGVYDVATAKDQLVDIIKTTDCDGFTAEITEEYDDYVRATYTSPTFGFVDDVEFWFTRDDRSTVEYSSRSRTGKDDGGKNRNRIRTLRKALTAKYDWASVGF
;
A
#
# COMPACT_ATOMS: atom_id res chain seq x y z
N MET A 1 -10.73 5.83 -17.38
CA MET A 1 -9.41 5.99 -16.78
C MET A 1 -9.38 7.00 -15.62
N VAL A 2 -10.45 7.09 -14.81
CA VAL A 2 -10.62 8.09 -13.72
C VAL A 2 -10.88 7.43 -12.35
N PHE A 3 -11.01 6.11 -12.28
CA PHE A 3 -11.51 5.42 -11.07
C PHE A 3 -10.43 4.98 -10.07
N VAL A 4 -9.15 4.97 -10.41
CA VAL A 4 -8.06 4.49 -9.52
C VAL A 4 -7.56 5.57 -8.54
N ILE A 5 -7.83 6.85 -8.81
CA ILE A 5 -7.40 7.96 -7.93
C ILE A 5 -8.26 8.08 -6.66
N PHE A 6 -9.47 7.50 -6.65
CA PHE A 6 -10.43 7.69 -5.54
C PHE A 6 -10.16 6.84 -4.29
N SER A 7 -9.41 5.75 -4.39
CA SER A 7 -9.14 4.87 -3.24
C SER A 7 -8.07 5.43 -2.29
N ARG A 8 -7.05 6.09 -2.84
CA ARG A 8 -5.93 6.64 -2.04
C ARG A 8 -6.32 7.81 -1.13
N THR A 9 -7.33 8.58 -1.53
CA THR A 9 -7.81 9.72 -0.73
C THR A 9 -8.63 9.32 0.49
N LYS A 10 -9.28 8.15 0.49
CA LYS A 10 -10.15 7.73 1.59
C LYS A 10 -9.40 7.42 2.89
N ALA A 11 -8.24 6.79 2.83
CA ALA A 11 -7.48 6.46 4.04
C ALA A 11 -6.82 7.70 4.66
N LEU A 12 -6.25 8.58 3.82
CA LEU A 12 -5.65 9.83 4.28
C LEU A 12 -6.71 10.82 4.81
N VAL A 13 -7.85 10.90 4.12
CA VAL A 13 -9.00 11.75 4.52
C VAL A 13 -9.63 11.22 5.81
N ARG A 14 -9.73 9.92 6.03
CA ARG A 14 -10.27 9.35 7.27
C ARG A 14 -9.41 9.71 8.49
N ARG A 15 -8.08 9.62 8.38
CA ARG A 15 -7.16 10.03 9.45
C ARG A 15 -7.19 11.53 9.76
N CYS A 16 -7.36 12.37 8.72
CA CYS A 16 -7.56 13.81 8.92
C CYS A 16 -8.95 14.13 9.53
N TRP A 17 -9.97 13.34 9.22
CA TRP A 17 -11.32 13.53 9.77
C TRP A 17 -11.38 13.21 11.26
N ASP A 18 -10.77 12.11 11.68
CA ASP A 18 -10.76 11.71 13.10
C ASP A 18 -9.98 12.71 13.98
N ALA A 19 -8.95 13.36 13.40
CA ALA A 19 -8.19 14.41 14.08
C ALA A 19 -8.90 15.77 14.10
N MET A 20 -9.76 16.07 13.13
CA MET A 20 -10.45 17.36 13.01
C MET A 20 -11.85 17.40 13.61
N ALA A 21 -12.47 16.26 13.89
CA ALA A 21 -13.80 16.22 14.53
C ALA A 21 -13.80 16.81 15.94
N PHE A 22 -12.63 17.08 16.51
CA PHE A 22 -12.50 17.64 17.87
C PHE A 22 -12.34 19.17 17.94
N CYS A 23 -12.26 19.90 16.83
CA CYS A 23 -11.80 21.29 16.87
C CYS A 23 -12.63 22.36 16.12
N LEU A 24 -13.82 22.09 15.59
CA LEU A 24 -14.58 23.12 14.88
C LEU A 24 -16.00 23.29 15.42
N PRO A 25 -16.39 24.54 15.80
CA PRO A 25 -17.79 24.84 16.04
C PRO A 25 -18.57 24.83 14.72
N SER A 26 -19.73 24.21 14.75
CA SER A 26 -20.73 24.22 13.69
C SER A 26 -21.16 25.66 13.39
N ASP A 27 -21.17 26.08 12.14
CA ASP A 27 -22.14 27.00 11.54
C ASP A 27 -21.64 27.87 10.37
N ASP A 28 -20.74 27.36 9.48
CA ASP A 28 -20.49 28.10 8.24
C ASP A 28 -20.25 27.19 7.04
N LEU A 29 -21.29 27.03 6.20
CA LEU A 29 -21.27 26.24 4.98
C LEU A 29 -20.25 26.75 3.93
N LEU A 30 -19.86 28.00 3.98
CA LEU A 30 -18.94 28.62 3.02
C LEU A 30 -17.46 28.30 3.33
N THR A 31 -17.11 28.24 4.61
CA THR A 31 -15.77 27.86 5.06
C THR A 31 -15.47 26.36 4.79
N PHE A 32 -16.50 25.51 4.84
CA PHE A 32 -16.39 24.09 4.58
C PHE A 32 -16.01 23.77 3.13
N ASN A 33 -16.52 24.53 2.17
CA ASN A 33 -16.23 24.31 0.76
C ASN A 33 -14.84 24.82 0.36
N THR A 34 -14.39 25.93 0.91
CA THR A 34 -13.04 26.49 0.67
C THR A 34 -11.96 25.58 1.29
N PHE A 35 -12.23 25.01 2.46
CA PHE A 35 -11.30 24.11 3.13
C PHE A 35 -11.16 22.75 2.38
N ARG A 36 -12.26 22.24 1.82
CA ARG A 36 -12.24 21.04 0.95
C ARG A 36 -11.38 21.26 -0.30
N ILE A 37 -11.46 22.45 -0.90
CA ILE A 37 -10.66 22.80 -2.09
C ILE A 37 -9.18 22.94 -1.72
N ILE A 38 -8.85 23.55 -0.58
CA ILE A 38 -7.46 23.70 -0.13
C ILE A 38 -6.83 22.33 0.22
N VAL A 39 -7.54 21.45 0.90
CA VAL A 39 -7.06 20.10 1.21
C VAL A 39 -6.90 19.27 -0.08
N PHE A 40 -7.79 19.44 -1.06
CA PHE A 40 -7.66 18.81 -2.38
C PHE A 40 -6.45 19.35 -3.16
N LEU A 41 -6.21 20.65 -3.13
CA LEU A 41 -5.06 21.27 -3.79
C LEU A 41 -3.73 20.90 -3.08
N PHE A 42 -3.71 20.84 -1.75
CA PHE A 42 -2.53 20.43 -0.99
C PHE A 42 -2.19 18.94 -1.23
N SER A 43 -3.19 18.07 -1.30
CA SER A 43 -3.01 16.66 -1.66
C SER A 43 -2.53 16.49 -3.11
N TYR A 44 -3.01 17.33 -4.02
CA TYR A 44 -2.58 17.33 -5.43
C TYR A 44 -1.14 17.85 -5.60
N TYR A 45 -0.76 18.90 -4.87
CA TYR A 45 0.60 19.48 -4.94
C TYR A 45 1.66 18.61 -4.26
N SER A 46 1.31 17.85 -3.22
CA SER A 46 2.24 16.90 -2.57
C SER A 46 2.53 15.67 -3.43
N CYS A 47 1.69 15.38 -4.44
CA CYS A 47 1.87 14.26 -5.38
C CYS A 47 2.74 14.59 -6.61
N THR A 48 3.09 15.85 -6.86
CA THR A 48 3.73 16.25 -8.13
C THR A 48 5.25 16.17 -8.13
N GLY A 49 5.88 15.67 -7.06
CA GLY A 49 7.34 15.67 -6.90
C GLY A 49 8.06 14.34 -7.13
N GLN A 50 7.36 13.22 -7.23
CA GLN A 50 8.01 11.92 -7.46
C GLN A 50 7.28 11.18 -8.59
N ALA A 51 8.03 10.80 -9.62
CA ALA A 51 7.56 9.88 -10.64
C ALA A 51 7.22 8.53 -9.98
N GLN A 52 6.01 8.39 -9.50
CA GLN A 52 5.50 7.09 -9.05
C GLN A 52 5.36 6.22 -10.29
N ALA A 53 6.26 5.27 -10.47
CA ALA A 53 6.09 4.24 -11.45
C ALA A 53 4.78 3.50 -11.09
N TYR A 54 3.80 3.56 -11.99
CA TYR A 54 2.58 2.77 -11.85
C TYR A 54 2.97 1.31 -11.77
N ALA A 55 2.56 0.66 -10.72
CA ALA A 55 2.70 -0.77 -10.57
C ALA A 55 1.30 -1.37 -10.37
N PRO A 56 0.94 -2.41 -11.13
CA PRO A 56 -0.39 -3.00 -11.02
C PRO A 56 -0.58 -3.62 -9.65
N PRO A 57 -1.82 -3.59 -9.11
CA PRO A 57 -2.13 -4.26 -7.85
C PRO A 57 -1.88 -5.77 -7.96
N TRP A 58 -1.73 -6.43 -6.82
CA TRP A 58 -1.61 -7.87 -6.76
C TRP A 58 -2.98 -8.50 -6.49
N THR A 59 -3.18 -9.74 -6.96
CA THR A 59 -4.32 -10.56 -6.56
C THR A 59 -3.83 -11.78 -5.77
N PHE A 60 -4.53 -12.05 -4.66
CA PHE A 60 -4.30 -13.26 -3.85
C PHE A 60 -5.19 -14.43 -4.27
N ASN A 61 -6.14 -14.21 -5.19
CA ASN A 61 -6.96 -15.24 -5.81
C ASN A 61 -6.89 -15.14 -7.34
N PRO A 62 -5.72 -15.44 -7.95
CA PRO A 62 -5.61 -15.41 -9.39
C PRO A 62 -6.45 -16.52 -10.03
N PRO A 63 -6.87 -16.35 -11.29
CA PRO A 63 -7.52 -17.42 -12.06
C PRO A 63 -6.69 -18.71 -12.06
N GLU A 64 -7.37 -19.84 -12.04
CA GLU A 64 -6.73 -21.17 -11.97
C GLU A 64 -5.72 -21.40 -13.10
N SER A 65 -5.97 -20.81 -14.27
CA SER A 65 -5.09 -20.91 -15.45
C SER A 65 -3.68 -20.35 -15.24
N ILE A 66 -3.47 -19.46 -14.27
CA ILE A 66 -2.18 -18.82 -14.00
C ILE A 66 -1.56 -19.25 -12.66
N ARG A 67 -2.24 -20.12 -11.90
CA ARG A 67 -1.70 -20.66 -10.64
C ARG A 67 -0.58 -21.66 -10.93
N VAL A 68 0.58 -21.44 -10.33
CA VAL A 68 1.77 -22.30 -10.49
C VAL A 68 1.70 -23.52 -9.58
N LEU A 69 1.30 -23.32 -8.32
CA LEU A 69 1.25 -24.39 -7.31
C LEU A 69 -0.05 -25.20 -7.37
N LYS A 70 -0.97 -24.85 -8.25
CA LYS A 70 -2.30 -25.48 -8.39
C LYS A 70 -3.06 -25.58 -7.05
N GLN A 71 -2.85 -24.61 -6.17
CA GLN A 71 -3.59 -24.55 -4.92
C GLN A 71 -5.08 -24.36 -5.23
N THR A 72 -5.89 -25.29 -4.75
CA THR A 72 -7.34 -25.24 -4.89
C THR A 72 -7.91 -24.52 -3.68
N GLY A 73 -8.40 -23.32 -3.87
CA GLY A 73 -9.05 -22.55 -2.81
C GLY A 73 -9.13 -21.07 -3.14
N VAL A 74 -10.11 -20.43 -2.53
CA VAL A 74 -10.25 -18.99 -2.52
C VAL A 74 -9.85 -18.53 -1.13
N TYR A 75 -8.84 -17.68 -1.04
CA TYR A 75 -8.42 -17.09 0.22
C TYR A 75 -9.31 -15.91 0.56
N ASP A 76 -9.65 -15.78 1.83
CA ASP A 76 -10.23 -14.55 2.37
C ASP A 76 -9.14 -13.50 2.67
N VAL A 77 -9.56 -12.29 2.97
CA VAL A 77 -8.65 -11.17 3.26
C VAL A 77 -7.77 -11.45 4.47
N ALA A 78 -8.30 -12.12 5.50
CA ALA A 78 -7.53 -12.43 6.71
C ALA A 78 -6.38 -13.39 6.40
N THR A 79 -6.66 -14.49 5.69
CA THR A 79 -5.63 -15.45 5.24
C THR A 79 -4.60 -14.78 4.33
N ALA A 80 -5.06 -13.96 3.37
CA ALA A 80 -4.15 -13.25 2.47
C ALA A 80 -3.24 -12.27 3.23
N LYS A 81 -3.77 -11.59 4.25
CA LYS A 81 -2.99 -10.71 5.12
C LYS A 81 -1.92 -11.49 5.89
N ASP A 82 -2.26 -12.62 6.47
CA ASP A 82 -1.32 -13.48 7.19
C ASP A 82 -0.20 -13.97 6.27
N GLN A 83 -0.52 -14.35 5.02
CA GLN A 83 0.45 -14.71 4.00
C GLN A 83 1.41 -13.56 3.68
N LEU A 84 0.89 -12.33 3.54
CA LEU A 84 1.70 -11.14 3.30
C LEU A 84 2.63 -10.85 4.47
N VAL A 85 2.13 -10.90 5.69
CA VAL A 85 2.90 -10.68 6.94
C VAL A 85 4.01 -11.71 7.07
N ASP A 86 3.74 -12.97 6.77
CA ASP A 86 4.74 -14.03 6.75
C ASP A 86 5.86 -13.75 5.74
N ILE A 87 5.51 -13.32 4.53
CA ILE A 87 6.50 -12.98 3.49
C ILE A 87 7.31 -11.73 3.89
N ILE A 88 6.70 -10.71 4.48
CA ILE A 88 7.43 -9.52 4.95
C ILE A 88 8.48 -9.92 6.00
N LYS A 89 8.15 -10.82 6.92
CA LYS A 89 9.03 -11.26 8.02
C LYS A 89 10.13 -12.23 7.57
N THR A 90 9.89 -13.00 6.51
CA THR A 90 10.79 -14.10 6.11
C THR A 90 11.64 -13.79 4.89
N THR A 91 11.29 -12.75 4.12
CA THR A 91 11.97 -12.43 2.87
C THR A 91 13.05 -11.37 3.10
N ASP A 92 14.28 -11.70 2.74
CA ASP A 92 15.36 -10.70 2.70
C ASP A 92 15.16 -9.74 1.52
N CYS A 93 15.14 -8.46 1.81
CA CYS A 93 15.04 -7.37 0.84
C CYS A 93 16.32 -6.52 0.87
N ASP A 94 17.37 -6.98 0.21
CA ASP A 94 18.68 -6.28 0.13
C ASP A 94 19.32 -6.01 1.51
N GLY A 95 19.14 -6.89 2.49
CA GLY A 95 19.67 -6.75 3.85
C GLY A 95 18.94 -5.72 4.73
N PHE A 96 17.81 -5.18 4.28
CA PHE A 96 17.00 -4.28 5.10
C PHE A 96 16.27 -5.06 6.21
N THR A 97 16.25 -4.50 7.41
CA THR A 97 15.46 -5.03 8.51
C THR A 97 14.01 -4.60 8.37
N ALA A 98 13.11 -5.58 8.27
CA ALA A 98 11.66 -5.36 8.17
C ALA A 98 10.99 -5.40 9.54
N GLU A 99 10.09 -4.45 9.81
CA GLU A 99 9.26 -4.39 11.00
C GLU A 99 7.82 -4.04 10.64
N ILE A 100 6.84 -4.83 11.11
CA ILE A 100 5.41 -4.50 10.98
C ILE A 100 5.08 -3.44 12.02
N THR A 101 4.66 -2.27 11.57
CA THR A 101 4.36 -1.13 12.45
C THR A 101 2.87 -0.90 12.67
N GLU A 102 2.05 -1.26 11.68
CA GLU A 102 0.59 -1.16 11.79
C GLU A 102 -0.04 -2.37 11.09
N GLU A 103 -1.06 -2.95 11.73
CA GLU A 103 -1.83 -4.07 11.18
C GLU A 103 -3.29 -3.91 11.57
N TYR A 104 -4.18 -3.85 10.56
CA TYR A 104 -5.63 -3.77 10.71
C TYR A 104 -6.28 -4.85 9.84
N ASP A 105 -7.61 -4.93 9.81
CA ASP A 105 -8.35 -5.95 9.08
C ASP A 105 -8.02 -5.98 7.57
N ASP A 106 -7.85 -4.81 6.97
CA ASP A 106 -7.65 -4.63 5.52
C ASP A 106 -6.38 -3.81 5.19
N TYR A 107 -5.46 -3.69 6.15
CA TYR A 107 -4.27 -2.87 5.99
C TYR A 107 -3.07 -3.42 6.75
N VAL A 108 -1.90 -3.36 6.12
CA VAL A 108 -0.61 -3.65 6.74
C VAL A 108 0.38 -2.55 6.39
N ARG A 109 1.12 -2.07 7.39
CA ARG A 109 2.26 -1.19 7.19
C ARG A 109 3.52 -1.81 7.78
N ALA A 110 4.57 -1.78 7.01
CA ALA A 110 5.90 -2.19 7.44
C ALA A 110 6.92 -1.09 7.21
N THR A 111 7.91 -1.02 8.06
CA THR A 111 9.11 -0.19 7.86
C THR A 111 10.28 -1.09 7.50
N TYR A 112 11.13 -0.60 6.61
CA TYR A 112 12.37 -1.25 6.20
C TYR A 112 13.53 -0.33 6.51
N THR A 113 14.42 -0.77 7.40
CA THR A 113 15.59 0.02 7.85
C THR A 113 16.85 -0.49 7.16
N SER A 114 17.58 0.42 6.50
CA SER A 114 18.82 0.06 5.81
C SER A 114 19.92 -0.28 6.80
N PRO A 115 20.75 -1.31 6.50
CA PRO A 115 21.78 -1.78 7.44
C PRO A 115 22.92 -0.79 7.64
N THR A 116 23.23 0.03 6.64
CA THR A 116 24.45 0.88 6.66
C THR A 116 24.19 2.27 7.20
N PHE A 117 23.10 2.91 6.76
CA PHE A 117 22.82 4.32 7.05
C PHE A 117 21.61 4.54 7.93
N GLY A 118 20.87 3.48 8.28
CA GLY A 118 19.65 3.60 9.06
C GLY A 118 18.51 4.34 8.35
N PHE A 119 18.55 4.45 7.01
CA PHE A 119 17.43 5.02 6.25
C PHE A 119 16.21 4.15 6.39
N VAL A 120 15.07 4.80 6.57
CA VAL A 120 13.78 4.13 6.77
C VAL A 120 12.88 4.35 5.56
N ASP A 121 12.38 3.24 5.03
CA ASP A 121 11.38 3.21 3.98
C ASP A 121 10.07 2.71 4.55
N ASP A 122 8.97 3.36 4.20
CA ASP A 122 7.62 2.92 4.53
C ASP A 122 7.04 2.11 3.38
N VAL A 123 6.47 0.96 3.72
CA VAL A 123 5.73 0.12 2.78
C VAL A 123 4.33 -0.11 3.33
N GLU A 124 3.33 0.14 2.52
CA GLU A 124 1.94 0.09 2.89
C GLU A 124 1.19 -0.83 1.93
N PHE A 125 0.26 -1.62 2.45
CA PHE A 125 -0.58 -2.55 1.69
C PHE A 125 -2.04 -2.36 2.10
N TRP A 126 -2.94 -2.25 1.11
CA TRP A 126 -4.38 -2.11 1.30
C TRP A 126 -5.09 -3.25 0.60
N PHE A 127 -5.81 -4.05 1.37
CA PHE A 127 -6.65 -5.12 0.84
C PHE A 127 -8.00 -4.52 0.43
N THR A 128 -8.38 -4.74 -0.83
CA THR A 128 -9.71 -4.30 -1.28
C THR A 128 -10.76 -5.25 -0.74
N ARG A 129 -11.87 -4.69 -0.25
CA ARG A 129 -13.02 -5.46 0.25
C ARG A 129 -14.01 -5.84 -0.85
N ASP A 130 -13.60 -5.69 -2.10
CA ASP A 130 -14.40 -6.06 -3.25
C ASP A 130 -14.12 -7.50 -3.71
N ASP A 131 -14.96 -8.00 -4.62
CA ASP A 131 -14.86 -9.36 -5.15
C ASP A 131 -13.59 -9.63 -5.97
N ARG A 132 -12.74 -8.61 -6.19
CA ARG A 132 -11.53 -8.72 -7.01
C ARG A 132 -10.36 -9.37 -6.29
N SER A 133 -10.43 -9.51 -4.97
CA SER A 133 -9.36 -10.11 -4.15
C SER A 133 -7.99 -9.45 -4.42
N THR A 134 -7.96 -8.11 -4.46
CA THR A 134 -6.75 -7.35 -4.84
C THR A 134 -6.12 -6.62 -3.65
N VAL A 135 -4.80 -6.43 -3.77
CA VAL A 135 -3.99 -5.68 -2.82
C VAL A 135 -3.29 -4.54 -3.55
N GLU A 136 -3.58 -3.32 -3.13
CA GLU A 136 -2.83 -2.14 -3.53
C GLU A 136 -1.65 -1.93 -2.60
N TYR A 137 -0.57 -1.32 -3.08
CA TYR A 137 0.63 -1.10 -2.28
C TYR A 137 1.34 0.20 -2.63
N SER A 138 2.14 0.68 -1.68
CA SER A 138 3.04 1.82 -1.85
C SER A 138 4.34 1.52 -1.12
N SER A 139 5.47 1.90 -1.71
CA SER A 139 6.79 1.83 -1.06
C SER A 139 7.53 3.14 -1.31
N ARG A 140 8.02 3.79 -0.25
CA ARG A 140 8.68 5.09 -0.35
C ARG A 140 9.67 5.31 0.80
N SER A 141 10.75 6.01 0.49
CA SER A 141 11.73 6.43 1.49
C SER A 141 11.25 7.68 2.23
N ARG A 142 11.52 7.75 3.54
CA ARG A 142 11.25 8.94 4.35
C ARG A 142 12.19 10.10 4.01
N THR A 143 13.39 9.78 3.59
CA THR A 143 14.46 10.75 3.28
C THR A 143 15.06 10.48 1.92
N GLY A 144 15.46 11.57 1.23
CA GLY A 144 16.08 11.49 -0.10
C GLY A 144 15.10 11.62 -1.25
N LYS A 145 15.61 12.06 -2.41
CA LYS A 145 14.83 12.18 -3.66
C LYS A 145 14.96 10.95 -4.55
N ASP A 146 16.04 10.20 -4.39
CA ASP A 146 16.35 8.99 -5.14
C ASP A 146 16.77 7.89 -4.16
N ASP A 147 16.17 6.73 -4.30
CA ASP A 147 16.42 5.53 -3.49
C ASP A 147 17.29 4.50 -4.22
N GLY A 148 17.85 4.85 -5.38
CA GLY A 148 18.60 3.93 -6.24
C GLY A 148 17.80 2.71 -6.70
N GLY A 149 16.47 2.83 -6.73
CA GLY A 149 15.56 1.74 -7.12
C GLY A 149 15.29 0.69 -6.03
N LYS A 150 15.69 0.96 -4.78
CA LYS A 150 15.52 0.02 -3.65
C LYS A 150 14.06 -0.31 -3.38
N ASN A 151 13.19 0.70 -3.38
CA ASN A 151 11.75 0.48 -3.22
C ASN A 151 11.15 -0.42 -4.32
N ARG A 152 11.56 -0.19 -5.58
CA ARG A 152 11.13 -1.03 -6.71
C ARG A 152 11.62 -2.47 -6.56
N ASN A 153 12.88 -2.67 -6.17
CA ASN A 153 13.44 -4.00 -5.97
C ASN A 153 12.75 -4.73 -4.83
N ARG A 154 12.49 -4.06 -3.71
CA ARG A 154 11.74 -4.61 -2.57
C ARG A 154 10.38 -5.13 -3.00
N ILE A 155 9.58 -4.30 -3.66
CA ILE A 155 8.26 -4.70 -4.16
C ILE A 155 8.35 -5.89 -5.11
N ARG A 156 9.35 -5.91 -6.01
CA ARG A 156 9.59 -7.05 -6.91
C ARG A 156 9.95 -8.32 -6.15
N THR A 157 10.79 -8.22 -5.12
CA THR A 157 11.23 -9.36 -4.30
C THR A 157 10.07 -9.94 -3.50
N LEU A 158 9.28 -9.10 -2.81
CA LEU A 158 8.08 -9.53 -2.10
C LEU A 158 7.05 -10.20 -3.02
N ARG A 159 6.79 -9.61 -4.20
CA ARG A 159 5.89 -10.20 -5.19
C ARG A 159 6.35 -11.59 -5.63
N LYS A 160 7.64 -11.75 -5.95
CA LYS A 160 8.19 -13.06 -6.35
C LYS A 160 8.02 -14.10 -5.24
N ALA A 161 8.27 -13.72 -3.99
CA ALA A 161 8.11 -14.59 -2.85
C ALA A 161 6.64 -15.00 -2.63
N LEU A 162 5.70 -14.04 -2.74
CA LEU A 162 4.26 -14.31 -2.67
C LEU A 162 3.78 -15.23 -3.80
N THR A 163 4.25 -15.00 -5.03
CA THR A 163 3.93 -15.88 -6.16
C THR A 163 4.48 -17.29 -5.94
N ALA A 164 5.73 -17.41 -5.49
CA ALA A 164 6.38 -18.70 -5.31
C ALA A 164 5.77 -19.54 -4.17
N LYS A 165 5.29 -18.89 -3.10
CA LYS A 165 4.80 -19.58 -1.90
C LYS A 165 3.28 -19.72 -1.85
N TYR A 166 2.54 -18.74 -2.40
CA TYR A 166 1.10 -18.61 -2.24
C TYR A 166 0.32 -18.36 -3.54
N ASP A 167 0.96 -18.50 -4.69
CA ASP A 167 0.35 -18.31 -6.02
C ASP A 167 -0.22 -16.90 -6.28
N TRP A 168 0.22 -15.88 -5.57
CA TRP A 168 -0.22 -14.52 -5.85
C TRP A 168 0.24 -14.07 -7.24
N ALA A 169 -0.53 -13.23 -7.89
CA ALA A 169 -0.24 -12.71 -9.22
C ALA A 169 -0.44 -11.19 -9.32
N SER A 170 0.11 -10.58 -10.36
CA SER A 170 -0.20 -9.19 -10.71
C SER A 170 -1.48 -9.11 -11.53
N VAL A 171 -2.33 -8.14 -11.25
CA VAL A 171 -3.56 -7.92 -12.02
C VAL A 171 -3.19 -7.28 -13.37
N GLY A 172 -3.67 -7.88 -14.45
CA GLY A 172 -3.51 -7.33 -15.80
C GLY A 172 -2.28 -7.80 -16.57
N PHE A 173 -1.68 -8.91 -16.18
CA PHE A 173 -0.61 -9.58 -16.92
C PHE A 173 -0.88 -11.07 -17.04
#